data_a789a937fea81bdf474ffa5730a369ec
#
_entry.id   a789a937fea81bdf474ffa5730a369ec
#
_cell.length_a   1.000
_cell.length_b   1.000
_cell.length_c   1.000
_cell.angle_alpha   90.00
_cell.angle_beta   90.00
_cell.angle_gamma   90.00
#
_symmetry.space_group_name_H-M   'P 1'
#
loop_
_entity.id
_entity.type
_entity.pdbx_description
1 polymer ?
#
loop_
_entity_poly.entity_id
_entity_poly.type
_entity_poly.pdbx_seq_one_letter_code
_entity_poly.pdbx_strand_id
1 'polypeptide(L)'
;MKERNVGIKSALLYGLALLVLAVTTDLRTRVLIGISMPMDETLWLFYLCAVFLAAVFFRRRGDLFRLDGRCLAGALVMTASTVFSFVLDSETYGSFARKILVTAVVFIAYTLLFNALMRLECPPARSPQPEAAGRRLAKALAAAAVFLLILLRIYVARFPYAASADCADQWNMIHGVTPYSDIHAIGHTLFLKAVLSVWDNFTAVILVHFAGVVGLYTTLVLYLHKKGVSLPWLIFVFGLGLVWSVGGTDAIYYPWKDTPAALCLGIVSLLTARYADTDTLSVPASALLGLALAWACLFRLNGIVAAGVSGVFFLVSFLKKRQLRQAAALLLCAAVSVAGVRLYSEQVLHTRHLDNGFALQALGSGIAAAVHDDEMTGEELEAVAAVLPVDWMRETYDSPLNKRPLIWLSDGSERIAADPALKLLNNELILRMGENKKAVVLLYLRLFPRHAATMLRDFLGSNATVLLQKDLVFVSGHLFQAALLVLLVLCRRLRGKALMVYAPCLCNTLSIMISTVTNEERYLLPSFLLFPFLLVYALQHREPDSAH
;
A
#
# COMPACT_ATOMS: atom_id res chain seq x y z
N MET A 1 -42.85 0.96 16.00
CA MET A 1 -42.27 2.23 16.51
C MET A 1 -41.02 2.05 17.39
N LYS A 2 -40.95 1.07 18.29
CA LYS A 2 -39.78 0.80 19.16
C LYS A 2 -38.50 0.49 18.35
N GLU A 3 -38.57 -0.35 17.32
CA GLU A 3 -37.41 -0.71 16.49
C GLU A 3 -36.83 0.47 15.69
N ARG A 4 -37.67 1.42 15.27
CA ARG A 4 -37.24 2.62 14.54
C ARG A 4 -36.41 3.56 15.41
N ASN A 5 -36.72 3.66 16.71
CA ASN A 5 -35.99 4.52 17.66
C ASN A 5 -34.63 3.93 18.06
N VAL A 6 -34.49 2.60 18.10
CA VAL A 6 -33.21 1.94 18.40
C VAL A 6 -32.22 2.16 17.24
N GLY A 7 -32.67 2.08 16.01
CA GLY A 7 -31.82 2.31 14.84
C GLY A 7 -31.26 3.74 14.76
N ILE A 8 -32.04 4.76 15.11
CA ILE A 8 -31.58 6.17 15.10
C ILE A 8 -30.58 6.43 16.23
N LYS A 9 -30.83 5.93 17.44
CA LYS A 9 -29.91 6.07 18.58
C LYS A 9 -28.56 5.42 18.30
N SER A 10 -28.57 4.21 17.72
CA SER A 10 -27.35 3.51 17.34
C SER A 10 -26.58 4.26 16.23
N ALA A 11 -27.26 4.76 15.21
CA ALA A 11 -26.65 5.54 14.15
C ALA A 11 -25.98 6.83 14.68
N LEU A 12 -26.64 7.51 15.61
CA LEU A 12 -26.08 8.69 16.28
C LEU A 12 -24.85 8.35 17.12
N LEU A 13 -24.87 7.21 17.83
CA LEU A 13 -23.75 6.79 18.65
C LEU A 13 -22.53 6.42 17.83
N TYR A 14 -22.72 5.72 16.70
CA TYR A 14 -21.64 5.42 15.75
C TYR A 14 -21.12 6.68 15.05
N GLY A 15 -22.03 7.58 14.67
CA GLY A 15 -21.64 8.87 14.12
C GLY A 15 -20.82 9.68 15.12
N LEU A 16 -21.23 9.70 16.38
CA LEU A 16 -20.50 10.37 17.46
C LEU A 16 -19.14 9.70 17.70
N ALA A 17 -19.05 8.38 17.70
CA ALA A 17 -17.79 7.65 17.86
C ALA A 17 -16.80 7.95 16.72
N LEU A 18 -17.28 8.01 15.47
CA LEU A 18 -16.46 8.41 14.33
C LEU A 18 -16.03 9.87 14.42
N LEU A 19 -16.92 10.76 14.89
CA LEU A 19 -16.60 12.17 15.12
C LEU A 19 -15.56 12.33 16.23
N VAL A 20 -15.71 11.63 17.35
CA VAL A 20 -14.75 11.63 18.46
C VAL A 20 -13.39 11.12 17.99
N LEU A 21 -13.36 10.06 17.18
CA LEU A 21 -12.12 9.56 16.58
C LEU A 21 -11.48 10.60 15.65
N ALA A 22 -12.26 11.25 14.80
CA ALA A 22 -11.79 12.29 13.92
C ALA A 22 -11.20 13.48 14.71
N VAL A 23 -11.94 13.94 15.73
CA VAL A 23 -11.50 15.06 16.59
C VAL A 23 -10.27 14.69 17.41
N THR A 24 -10.19 13.48 17.99
CA THR A 24 -9.01 13.05 18.74
C THR A 24 -7.79 12.91 17.85
N THR A 25 -7.97 12.51 16.61
CA THR A 25 -6.89 12.44 15.62
C THR A 25 -6.42 13.83 15.21
N ASP A 26 -7.34 14.75 14.92
CA ASP A 26 -7.00 16.13 14.57
C ASP A 26 -6.32 16.87 15.75
N LEU A 27 -6.88 16.74 16.95
CA LEU A 27 -6.28 17.33 18.15
C LEU A 27 -4.85 16.83 18.38
N ARG A 28 -4.61 15.56 18.08
CA ARG A 28 -3.30 14.95 18.16
C ARG A 28 -2.33 15.54 17.15
N THR A 29 -2.73 15.66 15.89
CA THR A 29 -1.90 16.24 14.82
C THR A 29 -1.49 17.66 15.17
N ARG A 30 -2.42 18.48 15.68
CA ARG A 30 -2.15 19.87 16.10
C ARG A 30 -1.29 19.97 17.34
N VAL A 31 -1.53 19.14 18.34
CA VAL A 31 -0.81 19.21 19.64
C VAL A 31 0.58 18.58 19.54
N LEU A 32 0.78 17.55 18.70
CA LEU A 32 2.03 16.81 18.58
C LEU A 32 3.06 17.48 17.69
N ILE A 33 2.62 18.08 16.59
CA ILE A 33 3.54 18.54 15.54
C ILE A 33 3.74 20.07 15.62
N GLY A 34 2.97 20.78 16.45
CA GLY A 34 3.01 22.24 16.53
C GLY A 34 2.65 22.95 15.21
N ILE A 35 2.23 22.19 14.21
CA ILE A 35 1.84 22.68 12.89
C ILE A 35 0.31 22.81 12.88
N SER A 36 -0.16 24.03 12.84
CA SER A 36 -1.55 24.33 12.51
C SER A 36 -1.76 24.12 11.01
N MET A 37 -1.87 22.88 10.58
CA MET A 37 -2.42 22.61 9.24
C MET A 37 -3.93 22.86 9.29
N PRO A 38 -4.47 23.74 8.43
CA PRO A 38 -5.90 23.81 8.26
C PRO A 38 -6.36 22.42 7.82
N MET A 39 -7.29 21.82 8.54
CA MET A 39 -7.96 20.61 8.05
C MET A 39 -8.56 20.94 6.69
N ASP A 40 -8.10 20.25 5.66
CA ASP A 40 -8.64 20.43 4.32
C ASP A 40 -10.16 20.19 4.37
N GLU A 41 -10.93 21.11 3.80
CA GLU A 41 -12.40 21.03 3.73
C GLU A 41 -12.87 19.68 3.15
N THR A 42 -12.04 19.07 2.32
CA THR A 42 -12.26 17.75 1.73
C THR A 42 -12.29 16.64 2.78
N LEU A 43 -11.50 16.75 3.84
CA LEU A 43 -11.42 15.75 4.92
C LEU A 43 -12.68 15.81 5.80
N TRP A 44 -13.17 17.00 6.11
CA TRP A 44 -14.45 17.20 6.83
C TRP A 44 -15.63 16.64 6.03
N LEU A 45 -15.65 16.89 4.72
CA LEU A 45 -16.68 16.35 3.84
C LEU A 45 -16.64 14.81 3.84
N PHE A 46 -15.45 14.22 3.82
CA PHE A 46 -15.26 12.77 3.92
C PHE A 46 -15.82 12.22 5.23
N TYR A 47 -15.50 12.82 6.37
CA TYR A 47 -16.02 12.39 7.68
C TYR A 47 -17.54 12.56 7.77
N LEU A 48 -18.08 13.66 7.27
CA LEU A 48 -19.52 13.87 7.21
C LEU A 48 -20.20 12.82 6.33
N CYS A 49 -19.63 12.50 5.18
CA CYS A 49 -20.14 11.43 4.30
C CYS A 49 -20.04 10.06 4.97
N ALA A 50 -18.96 9.75 5.68
CA ALA A 50 -18.79 8.50 6.42
C ALA A 50 -19.81 8.39 7.57
N VAL A 51 -20.05 9.48 8.31
CA VAL A 51 -21.06 9.57 9.37
C VAL A 51 -22.46 9.40 8.79
N PHE A 52 -22.76 10.09 7.68
CA PHE A 52 -24.06 9.99 7.00
C PHE A 52 -24.32 8.57 6.48
N LEU A 53 -23.30 7.94 5.87
CA LEU A 53 -23.40 6.54 5.43
C LEU A 53 -23.61 5.60 6.60
N ALA A 54 -22.85 5.74 7.68
CA ALA A 54 -23.08 4.98 8.90
C ALA A 54 -24.52 5.16 9.37
N ALA A 55 -25.02 6.39 9.45
CA ALA A 55 -26.40 6.69 9.86
C ALA A 55 -27.46 6.05 8.95
N VAL A 56 -27.28 6.10 7.63
CA VAL A 56 -28.21 5.50 6.66
C VAL A 56 -28.20 3.96 6.76
N PHE A 57 -27.01 3.37 6.90
CA PHE A 57 -26.87 1.92 7.02
C PHE A 57 -27.43 1.37 8.34
N PHE A 58 -27.18 2.07 9.46
CA PHE A 58 -27.60 1.61 10.78
C PHE A 58 -29.08 1.83 11.09
N ARG A 59 -29.79 2.63 10.29
CA ARG A 59 -31.23 2.85 10.44
C ARG A 59 -32.07 1.58 10.34
N ARG A 60 -31.52 0.49 9.84
CA ARG A 60 -32.27 -0.75 9.52
C ARG A 60 -32.07 -1.91 10.48
N ARG A 61 -31.21 -1.84 11.53
CA ARG A 61 -30.92 -3.01 12.38
C ARG A 61 -30.82 -2.71 13.87
N GLY A 62 -31.62 -3.47 14.67
CA GLY A 62 -31.75 -3.29 16.12
C GLY A 62 -30.63 -3.86 17.00
N ASP A 63 -29.77 -4.76 16.48
CA ASP A 63 -28.82 -5.57 17.30
C ASP A 63 -27.35 -5.10 17.25
N LEU A 64 -27.14 -3.79 17.19
CA LEU A 64 -25.80 -3.20 17.00
C LEU A 64 -24.85 -3.35 18.19
N PHE A 65 -25.34 -3.73 19.38
CA PHE A 65 -24.54 -3.80 20.60
C PHE A 65 -24.08 -5.21 20.99
N ARG A 66 -24.31 -6.21 20.14
CA ARG A 66 -23.80 -7.56 20.42
C ARG A 66 -22.29 -7.59 20.13
N LEU A 67 -21.48 -7.45 21.18
CA LEU A 67 -20.03 -7.52 21.09
C LEU A 67 -19.60 -8.94 20.70
N ASP A 68 -18.98 -9.06 19.54
CA ASP A 68 -18.30 -10.29 19.11
C ASP A 68 -16.86 -10.24 19.62
N GLY A 69 -16.38 -11.34 20.23
CA GLY A 69 -15.00 -11.45 20.70
C GLY A 69 -13.94 -11.18 19.61
N ARG A 70 -14.29 -11.40 18.34
CA ARG A 70 -13.43 -11.09 17.19
C ARG A 70 -13.30 -9.58 16.97
N CYS A 71 -14.38 -8.83 17.15
CA CYS A 71 -14.35 -7.37 17.08
C CYS A 71 -13.46 -6.80 18.18
N LEU A 72 -13.54 -7.38 19.41
CA LEU A 72 -12.67 -6.98 20.52
C LEU A 72 -11.21 -7.29 20.25
N ALA A 73 -10.90 -8.49 19.74
CA ALA A 73 -9.52 -8.86 19.37
C ALA A 73 -8.97 -7.94 18.28
N GLY A 74 -9.76 -7.63 17.26
CA GLY A 74 -9.39 -6.70 16.21
C GLY A 74 -9.14 -5.29 16.73
N ALA A 75 -10.03 -4.80 17.57
CA ALA A 75 -9.89 -3.50 18.21
C ALA A 75 -8.64 -3.43 19.09
N LEU A 76 -8.32 -4.51 19.83
CA LEU A 76 -7.12 -4.60 20.64
C LEU A 76 -5.85 -4.50 19.80
N VAL A 77 -5.76 -5.26 18.70
CA VAL A 77 -4.61 -5.22 17.78
C VAL A 77 -4.45 -3.82 17.20
N MET A 78 -5.54 -3.19 16.76
CA MET A 78 -5.49 -1.84 16.18
C MET A 78 -5.14 -0.79 17.22
N THR A 79 -5.69 -0.90 18.44
CA THR A 79 -5.34 0.00 19.53
C THR A 79 -3.88 -0.15 19.93
N ALA A 80 -3.39 -1.38 20.07
CA ALA A 80 -2.00 -1.65 20.37
C ALA A 80 -1.07 -1.05 19.30
N SER A 81 -1.38 -1.25 18.02
CA SER A 81 -0.61 -0.67 16.90
C SER A 81 -0.62 0.86 16.93
N THR A 82 -1.79 1.46 17.21
CA THR A 82 -1.93 2.92 17.30
C THR A 82 -1.20 3.47 18.52
N VAL A 83 -1.34 2.83 19.68
CA VAL A 83 -0.68 3.25 20.94
C VAL A 83 0.82 3.01 20.89
N PHE A 84 1.27 1.93 20.27
CA PHE A 84 2.70 1.64 20.11
C PHE A 84 3.43 2.77 19.35
N SER A 85 2.80 3.35 18.33
CA SER A 85 3.33 4.53 17.65
C SER A 85 3.45 5.75 18.56
N PHE A 86 2.62 5.84 19.61
CA PHE A 86 2.63 6.91 20.58
C PHE A 86 3.68 6.72 21.69
N VAL A 87 3.91 5.47 22.07
CA VAL A 87 4.88 5.14 23.14
C VAL A 87 6.31 5.39 22.66
N LEU A 88 6.58 5.25 21.36
CA LEU A 88 7.89 5.56 20.78
C LEU A 88 8.19 7.06 20.77
N ASP A 89 7.17 7.92 20.84
CA ASP A 89 7.30 9.37 20.90
C ASP A 89 6.97 9.88 22.33
N SER A 90 7.79 9.43 23.29
CA SER A 90 7.51 9.57 24.74
C SER A 90 7.45 11.00 25.26
N GLU A 91 8.08 11.97 24.60
CA GLU A 91 8.16 13.34 25.07
C GLU A 91 6.85 14.12 24.91
N THR A 92 6.01 13.73 23.97
CA THR A 92 4.87 14.53 23.53
C THR A 92 3.55 14.23 24.26
N TYR A 93 3.44 13.11 25.01
CA TYR A 93 2.14 12.64 25.54
C TYR A 93 1.73 13.07 26.93
N GLY A 94 2.47 13.89 27.62
CA GLY A 94 2.06 14.37 28.95
C GLY A 94 1.84 13.23 29.97
N SER A 95 0.88 13.39 30.88
CA SER A 95 0.67 12.50 32.01
C SER A 95 0.22 11.07 31.60
N PHE A 96 0.59 10.07 32.39
CA PHE A 96 0.19 8.67 32.26
C PHE A 96 -1.35 8.50 32.15
N ALA A 97 -2.10 9.29 32.92
CA ALA A 97 -3.57 9.29 32.89
C ALA A 97 -4.12 9.67 31.51
N ARG A 98 -3.49 10.65 30.82
CA ARG A 98 -3.87 11.05 29.46
C ARG A 98 -3.61 9.92 28.44
N LYS A 99 -2.49 9.20 28.58
CA LYS A 99 -2.17 8.04 27.73
C LYS A 99 -3.22 6.93 27.88
N ILE A 100 -3.64 6.62 29.10
CA ILE A 100 -4.71 5.62 29.37
C ILE A 100 -6.02 6.08 28.75
N LEU A 101 -6.41 7.34 28.95
CA LEU A 101 -7.68 7.86 28.42
C LEU A 101 -7.72 7.78 26.89
N VAL A 102 -6.67 8.22 26.22
CA VAL A 102 -6.57 8.15 24.75
C VAL A 102 -6.62 6.70 24.28
N THR A 103 -5.90 5.79 24.95
CA THR A 103 -5.92 4.35 24.63
C THR A 103 -7.32 3.78 24.74
N ALA A 104 -8.04 4.08 25.84
CA ALA A 104 -9.41 3.60 26.05
C ALA A 104 -10.39 4.14 24.98
N VAL A 105 -10.30 5.43 24.66
CA VAL A 105 -11.13 6.06 23.61
C VAL A 105 -10.88 5.42 22.25
N VAL A 106 -9.62 5.23 21.88
CA VAL A 106 -9.21 4.59 20.62
C VAL A 106 -9.72 3.13 20.56
N PHE A 107 -9.59 2.38 21.66
CA PHE A 107 -10.08 1.00 21.74
C PHE A 107 -11.60 0.90 21.57
N ILE A 108 -12.36 1.76 22.24
CA ILE A 108 -13.82 1.80 22.12
C ILE A 108 -14.20 2.14 20.66
N ALA A 109 -13.55 3.10 20.08
CA ALA A 109 -13.85 3.53 18.73
C ALA A 109 -13.53 2.45 17.67
N TYR A 110 -12.41 1.74 17.78
CA TYR A 110 -12.11 0.60 16.92
C TYR A 110 -13.10 -0.55 17.14
N THR A 111 -13.49 -0.82 18.39
CA THR A 111 -14.50 -1.84 18.70
C THR A 111 -15.83 -1.53 18.00
N LEU A 112 -16.29 -0.30 18.06
CA LEU A 112 -17.50 0.15 17.38
C LEU A 112 -17.33 0.05 15.85
N LEU A 113 -16.22 0.50 15.32
CA LEU A 113 -15.93 0.44 13.89
C LEU A 113 -15.95 -1.00 13.36
N PHE A 114 -15.26 -1.93 14.03
CA PHE A 114 -15.25 -3.34 13.64
C PHE A 114 -16.61 -3.98 13.76
N ASN A 115 -17.35 -3.68 14.82
CA ASN A 115 -18.72 -4.16 14.98
C ASN A 115 -19.62 -3.65 13.84
N ALA A 116 -19.47 -2.39 13.45
CA ALA A 116 -20.17 -1.83 12.31
C ALA A 116 -19.81 -2.53 10.99
N LEU A 117 -18.52 -2.69 10.72
CA LEU A 117 -18.01 -3.33 9.51
C LEU A 117 -18.44 -4.79 9.40
N MET A 118 -18.46 -5.53 10.53
CA MET A 118 -18.92 -6.92 10.57
C MET A 118 -20.40 -7.07 10.20
N ARG A 119 -21.19 -6.05 10.41
CA ARG A 119 -22.64 -6.03 10.14
C ARG A 119 -23.02 -5.30 8.88
N LEU A 120 -22.05 -4.67 8.23
CA LEU A 120 -22.27 -3.99 6.96
C LEU A 120 -22.66 -5.02 5.90
N GLU A 121 -23.78 -4.82 5.24
CA GLU A 121 -24.21 -5.61 4.09
C GLU A 121 -24.21 -4.75 2.85
N CYS A 122 -23.77 -5.35 1.75
CA CYS A 122 -23.85 -4.68 0.46
C CYS A 122 -25.30 -4.57 0.00
N PRO A 123 -25.79 -3.37 -0.37
CA PRO A 123 -27.13 -3.23 -0.92
C PRO A 123 -27.28 -4.12 -2.16
N PRO A 124 -28.29 -5.00 -2.21
CA PRO A 124 -28.49 -5.88 -3.36
C PRO A 124 -28.84 -5.08 -4.61
N ALA A 125 -28.36 -5.52 -5.76
CA ALA A 125 -28.85 -5.04 -7.03
C ALA A 125 -30.30 -5.50 -7.21
N ARG A 126 -31.15 -4.63 -7.76
CA ARG A 126 -32.46 -5.06 -8.24
C ARG A 126 -32.21 -6.14 -9.30
N SER A 127 -32.84 -7.31 -9.13
CA SER A 127 -32.73 -8.57 -9.89
C SER A 127 -31.79 -8.57 -11.11
N PRO A 128 -30.83 -9.51 -11.21
CA PRO A 128 -29.97 -9.61 -12.39
C PRO A 128 -30.79 -10.07 -13.59
N GLN A 129 -31.39 -9.15 -14.32
CA GLN A 129 -31.98 -9.46 -15.63
C GLN A 129 -30.86 -9.51 -16.67
N PRO A 130 -31.02 -10.38 -17.72
CA PRO A 130 -30.13 -10.35 -18.86
C PRO A 130 -30.05 -8.95 -19.44
N GLU A 131 -28.87 -8.36 -19.36
CA GLU A 131 -28.68 -6.97 -19.71
C GLU A 131 -28.17 -6.81 -21.13
N ALA A 132 -28.88 -6.00 -21.95
CA ALA A 132 -28.44 -5.66 -23.28
C ALA A 132 -27.06 -4.97 -23.29
N ALA A 133 -26.24 -5.26 -24.30
CA ALA A 133 -24.88 -4.73 -24.43
C ALA A 133 -24.81 -3.20 -24.31
N GLY A 134 -25.79 -2.47 -24.86
CA GLY A 134 -25.89 -1.02 -24.76
C GLY A 134 -26.05 -0.52 -23.32
N ARG A 135 -26.85 -1.20 -22.49
CA ARG A 135 -26.98 -0.84 -21.06
C ARG A 135 -25.70 -1.09 -20.28
N ARG A 136 -24.98 -2.17 -20.58
CA ARG A 136 -23.67 -2.42 -19.95
C ARG A 136 -22.66 -1.33 -20.29
N LEU A 137 -22.63 -0.92 -21.57
CA LEU A 137 -21.76 0.17 -22.01
C LEU A 137 -22.14 1.48 -21.32
N ALA A 138 -23.43 1.83 -21.23
CA ALA A 138 -23.89 3.03 -20.54
C ALA A 138 -23.48 3.04 -19.06
N LYS A 139 -23.60 1.90 -18.37
CA LYS A 139 -23.13 1.77 -16.97
C LYS A 139 -21.60 1.92 -16.84
N ALA A 140 -20.86 1.35 -17.76
CA ALA A 140 -19.40 1.47 -17.79
C ALA A 140 -18.99 2.93 -18.01
N LEU A 141 -19.61 3.62 -18.98
CA LEU A 141 -19.34 5.02 -19.26
C LEU A 141 -19.73 5.94 -18.09
N ALA A 142 -20.85 5.67 -17.43
CA ALA A 142 -21.28 6.44 -16.26
C ALA A 142 -20.28 6.30 -15.09
N ALA A 143 -19.83 5.07 -14.79
CA ALA A 143 -18.85 4.84 -13.76
C ALA A 143 -17.49 5.49 -14.11
N ALA A 144 -17.03 5.30 -15.36
CA ALA A 144 -15.80 5.89 -15.85
C ALA A 144 -15.82 7.43 -15.80
N ALA A 145 -16.94 8.05 -16.19
CA ALA A 145 -17.10 9.51 -16.14
C ALA A 145 -16.98 10.04 -14.70
N VAL A 146 -17.62 9.39 -13.72
CA VAL A 146 -17.53 9.82 -12.32
C VAL A 146 -16.07 9.72 -11.82
N PHE A 147 -15.39 8.61 -12.06
CA PHE A 147 -14.00 8.45 -11.61
C PHE A 147 -13.05 9.42 -12.31
N LEU A 148 -13.24 9.64 -13.61
CA LEU A 148 -12.45 10.61 -14.36
C LEU A 148 -12.69 12.05 -13.83
N LEU A 149 -13.93 12.43 -13.55
CA LEU A 149 -14.25 13.75 -13.01
C LEU A 149 -13.61 13.98 -11.63
N ILE A 150 -13.59 12.95 -10.77
CA ILE A 150 -12.90 13.02 -9.48
C ILE A 150 -11.40 13.28 -9.69
N LEU A 151 -10.75 12.50 -10.56
CA LEU A 151 -9.32 12.67 -10.85
C LEU A 151 -9.02 14.04 -11.47
N LEU A 152 -9.81 14.48 -12.44
CA LEU A 152 -9.62 15.77 -13.08
C LEU A 152 -9.83 16.94 -12.11
N ARG A 153 -10.84 16.85 -11.21
CA ARG A 153 -11.08 17.89 -10.20
C ARG A 153 -9.89 18.11 -9.29
N ILE A 154 -9.25 17.01 -8.86
CA ILE A 154 -8.06 17.08 -8.02
C ILE A 154 -6.84 17.53 -8.85
N TYR A 155 -6.73 17.04 -10.09
CA TYR A 155 -5.63 17.38 -11.00
C TYR A 155 -5.56 18.88 -11.33
N VAL A 156 -6.69 19.54 -11.48
CA VAL A 156 -6.72 21.00 -11.74
C VAL A 156 -5.94 21.78 -10.68
N ALA A 157 -5.97 21.35 -9.43
CA ALA A 157 -5.22 21.99 -8.35
C ALA A 157 -3.70 21.70 -8.41
N ARG A 158 -3.26 20.71 -9.21
CA ARG A 158 -1.87 20.24 -9.29
C ARG A 158 -1.28 20.31 -10.71
N PHE A 159 -2.03 20.89 -11.63
CA PHE A 159 -1.62 21.05 -13.03
C PHE A 159 -0.31 21.86 -13.16
N PRO A 160 0.60 21.50 -14.07
CA PRO A 160 0.50 20.43 -15.07
C PRO A 160 0.90 19.03 -14.56
N TYR A 161 1.72 18.94 -13.54
CA TYR A 161 2.16 17.70 -12.86
C TYR A 161 3.00 18.06 -11.64
N ALA A 162 3.14 17.09 -10.74
CA ALA A 162 4.15 17.13 -9.70
C ALA A 162 5.34 16.24 -10.14
N ALA A 163 6.57 16.65 -9.83
CA ALA A 163 7.79 15.91 -10.13
C ALA A 163 8.65 15.78 -8.88
N SER A 164 9.42 14.70 -8.81
CA SER A 164 10.39 14.42 -7.75
C SER A 164 11.77 14.20 -8.35
N ALA A 165 12.79 14.05 -7.50
CA ALA A 165 14.14 13.70 -7.94
C ALA A 165 14.14 12.42 -8.79
N ASP A 166 13.42 11.37 -8.37
CA ASP A 166 13.28 10.12 -9.14
C ASP A 166 12.78 10.37 -10.59
N CYS A 167 11.85 11.32 -10.74
CA CYS A 167 11.32 11.66 -12.06
C CYS A 167 12.35 12.41 -12.90
N ALA A 168 13.10 13.33 -12.30
CA ALA A 168 14.17 14.07 -12.96
C ALA A 168 15.29 13.14 -13.42
N ASP A 169 15.69 12.18 -12.60
CA ASP A 169 16.72 11.20 -12.95
C ASP A 169 16.28 10.35 -14.15
N GLN A 170 15.06 9.84 -14.15
CA GLN A 170 14.54 9.05 -15.26
C GLN A 170 14.34 9.90 -16.53
N TRP A 171 13.93 11.17 -16.39
CA TRP A 171 13.88 12.13 -17.51
C TRP A 171 15.25 12.31 -18.15
N ASN A 172 16.28 12.54 -17.31
CA ASN A 172 17.66 12.72 -17.78
C ASN A 172 18.19 11.47 -18.51
N MET A 173 17.88 10.27 -18.03
CA MET A 173 18.21 9.02 -18.72
C MET A 173 17.51 8.92 -20.08
N ILE A 174 16.22 9.22 -20.15
CA ILE A 174 15.42 9.11 -21.39
C ILE A 174 15.91 10.08 -22.46
N HIS A 175 16.33 11.29 -22.06
CA HIS A 175 16.81 12.33 -22.97
C HIS A 175 18.33 12.28 -23.22
N GLY A 176 19.03 11.25 -22.71
CA GLY A 176 20.46 11.06 -22.94
C GLY A 176 21.36 12.03 -22.18
N VAL A 177 20.86 12.76 -21.18
CA VAL A 177 21.64 13.63 -20.31
C VAL A 177 22.53 12.80 -19.37
N THR A 178 22.00 11.68 -18.88
CA THR A 178 22.75 10.71 -18.08
C THR A 178 22.63 9.31 -18.70
N PRO A 179 23.64 8.43 -18.49
CA PRO A 179 23.54 7.04 -18.92
C PRO A 179 22.36 6.31 -18.27
N TYR A 180 21.78 5.35 -18.97
CA TYR A 180 20.80 4.46 -18.37
C TYR A 180 21.43 3.66 -17.21
N SER A 181 20.72 3.57 -16.09
CA SER A 181 21.13 2.77 -14.95
C SER A 181 19.92 2.07 -14.32
N ASP A 182 20.17 1.05 -13.53
CA ASP A 182 19.15 0.28 -12.80
C ASP A 182 18.86 0.80 -11.38
N ILE A 183 19.28 2.03 -11.08
CA ILE A 183 18.95 2.70 -9.81
C ILE A 183 17.43 2.83 -9.63
N HIS A 184 16.74 3.08 -10.71
CA HIS A 184 15.29 2.97 -10.82
C HIS A 184 14.92 1.69 -11.57
N ALA A 185 13.75 1.13 -11.26
CA ALA A 185 13.26 -0.04 -11.96
C ALA A 185 13.20 0.21 -13.48
N ILE A 186 14.03 -0.48 -14.25
CA ILE A 186 14.21 -0.23 -15.69
C ILE A 186 12.91 -0.38 -16.48
N GLY A 187 12.02 -1.28 -16.08
CA GLY A 187 10.70 -1.42 -16.69
C GLY A 187 9.88 -0.13 -16.60
N HIS A 188 10.01 0.63 -15.51
CA HIS A 188 9.35 1.93 -15.38
C HIS A 188 9.99 2.97 -16.29
N THR A 189 11.32 3.02 -16.37
CA THR A 189 12.02 3.92 -17.30
C THR A 189 11.62 3.66 -18.75
N LEU A 190 11.45 2.39 -19.14
CA LEU A 190 10.96 2.02 -20.46
C LEU A 190 9.50 2.42 -20.70
N PHE A 191 8.66 2.27 -19.68
CA PHE A 191 7.27 2.75 -19.74
C PHE A 191 7.23 4.27 -19.96
N LEU A 192 7.99 5.04 -19.18
CA LEU A 192 8.10 6.49 -19.36
C LEU A 192 8.60 6.82 -20.76
N LYS A 193 9.67 6.18 -21.24
CA LYS A 193 10.22 6.37 -22.60
C LYS A 193 9.15 6.15 -23.67
N ALA A 194 8.35 5.09 -23.55
CA ALA A 194 7.29 4.79 -24.49
C ALA A 194 6.19 5.86 -24.48
N VAL A 195 5.77 6.36 -23.32
CA VAL A 195 4.75 7.40 -23.21
C VAL A 195 5.29 8.75 -23.73
N LEU A 196 6.49 9.13 -23.29
CA LEU A 196 7.14 10.39 -23.68
C LEU A 196 7.50 10.44 -25.17
N SER A 197 7.71 9.30 -25.83
CA SER A 197 7.89 9.25 -27.28
C SER A 197 6.66 9.70 -28.09
N VAL A 198 5.46 9.64 -27.49
CA VAL A 198 4.20 10.09 -28.10
C VAL A 198 3.95 11.56 -27.78
N TRP A 199 4.18 11.95 -26.55
CA TRP A 199 4.06 13.33 -26.11
C TRP A 199 5.09 13.59 -25.01
N ASP A 200 6.11 14.37 -25.35
CA ASP A 200 7.28 14.64 -24.49
C ASP A 200 6.94 15.62 -23.36
N ASN A 201 6.04 15.16 -22.48
CA ASN A 201 5.62 15.87 -21.28
C ASN A 201 5.08 14.89 -20.23
N PHE A 202 5.44 15.07 -18.98
CA PHE A 202 4.94 14.22 -17.89
C PHE A 202 3.42 14.23 -17.73
N THR A 203 2.73 15.27 -18.22
CA THR A 203 1.28 15.26 -18.32
C THR A 203 0.74 14.04 -19.06
N ALA A 204 1.45 13.58 -20.13
CA ALA A 204 1.06 12.36 -20.85
C ALA A 204 1.06 11.13 -19.93
N VAL A 205 2.07 11.02 -19.07
CA VAL A 205 2.17 9.93 -18.09
C VAL A 205 1.01 9.96 -17.09
N ILE A 206 0.67 11.16 -16.59
CA ILE A 206 -0.45 11.34 -15.66
C ILE A 206 -1.78 10.94 -16.33
N LEU A 207 -2.00 11.31 -17.57
CA LEU A 207 -3.19 10.91 -18.31
C LEU A 207 -3.27 9.40 -18.53
N VAL A 208 -2.13 8.73 -18.78
CA VAL A 208 -2.06 7.25 -18.84
C VAL A 208 -2.38 6.64 -17.48
N HIS A 209 -1.88 7.21 -16.38
CA HIS A 209 -2.24 6.78 -15.03
C HIS A 209 -3.76 6.91 -14.80
N PHE A 210 -4.37 8.04 -15.17
CA PHE A 210 -5.81 8.24 -15.05
C PHE A 210 -6.60 7.21 -15.86
N ALA A 211 -6.22 6.99 -17.11
CA ALA A 211 -6.86 5.99 -17.95
C ALA A 211 -6.78 4.59 -17.33
N GLY A 212 -5.62 4.23 -16.77
CA GLY A 212 -5.41 2.97 -16.07
C GLY A 212 -6.30 2.84 -14.82
N VAL A 213 -6.33 3.85 -13.95
CA VAL A 213 -7.12 3.87 -12.72
C VAL A 213 -8.62 3.83 -13.04
N VAL A 214 -9.08 4.66 -13.96
CA VAL A 214 -10.49 4.68 -14.40
C VAL A 214 -10.89 3.34 -15.00
N GLY A 215 -10.05 2.76 -15.86
CA GLY A 215 -10.28 1.44 -16.46
C GLY A 215 -10.36 0.32 -15.43
N LEU A 216 -9.42 0.28 -14.48
CA LEU A 216 -9.41 -0.70 -13.39
C LEU A 216 -10.66 -0.55 -12.51
N TYR A 217 -10.95 0.66 -12.02
CA TYR A 217 -12.10 0.92 -11.14
C TYR A 217 -13.43 0.58 -11.80
N THR A 218 -13.60 1.00 -13.05
CA THR A 218 -14.79 0.65 -13.83
C THR A 218 -14.95 -0.86 -13.94
N THR A 219 -13.87 -1.58 -14.22
CA THR A 219 -13.89 -3.04 -14.35
C THR A 219 -14.23 -3.73 -13.02
N LEU A 220 -13.65 -3.27 -11.91
CA LEU A 220 -13.92 -3.79 -10.56
C LEU A 220 -15.37 -3.55 -10.15
N VAL A 221 -15.89 -2.35 -10.39
CA VAL A 221 -17.29 -1.97 -10.11
C VAL A 221 -18.26 -2.84 -10.91
N LEU A 222 -18.02 -3.01 -12.22
CA LEU A 222 -18.88 -3.84 -13.06
C LEU A 222 -18.81 -5.34 -12.67
N TYR A 223 -17.64 -5.82 -12.26
CA TYR A 223 -17.49 -7.18 -11.74
C TYR A 223 -18.33 -7.39 -10.48
N LEU A 224 -18.25 -6.48 -9.51
CA LEU A 224 -19.02 -6.55 -8.26
C LEU A 224 -20.53 -6.31 -8.50
N HIS A 225 -20.87 -5.45 -9.45
CA HIS A 225 -22.27 -5.25 -9.86
C HIS A 225 -22.87 -6.52 -10.46
N LYS A 226 -22.12 -7.22 -11.31
CA LYS A 226 -22.52 -8.55 -11.83
C LYS A 226 -22.73 -9.57 -10.72
N LYS A 227 -22.06 -9.41 -9.59
CA LYS A 227 -22.22 -10.23 -8.38
C LYS A 227 -23.43 -9.81 -7.52
N GLY A 228 -24.26 -8.90 -7.99
CA GLY A 228 -25.50 -8.52 -7.33
C GLY A 228 -25.38 -7.33 -6.38
N VAL A 229 -24.32 -6.52 -6.45
CA VAL A 229 -24.21 -5.28 -5.67
C VAL A 229 -24.77 -4.09 -6.43
N SER A 230 -25.42 -3.18 -5.75
CA SER A 230 -26.01 -1.95 -6.32
C SER A 230 -24.95 -1.09 -6.99
N LEU A 231 -25.12 -0.74 -8.26
CA LEU A 231 -24.17 0.08 -9.03
C LEU A 231 -23.96 1.49 -8.45
N PRO A 232 -24.99 2.27 -8.09
CA PRO A 232 -24.79 3.59 -7.50
C PRO A 232 -23.99 3.54 -6.19
N TRP A 233 -24.24 2.52 -5.38
CA TRP A 233 -23.49 2.32 -4.14
C TRP A 233 -22.02 1.98 -4.41
N LEU A 234 -21.74 1.12 -5.40
CA LEU A 234 -20.38 0.81 -5.81
C LEU A 234 -19.64 2.05 -6.31
N ILE A 235 -20.26 2.81 -7.22
CA ILE A 235 -19.67 4.07 -7.73
C ILE A 235 -19.35 5.01 -6.56
N PHE A 236 -20.24 5.12 -5.59
CA PHE A 236 -20.03 5.96 -4.42
C PHE A 236 -18.86 5.47 -3.55
N VAL A 237 -18.82 4.18 -3.19
CA VAL A 237 -17.75 3.61 -2.35
C VAL A 237 -16.40 3.67 -3.04
N PHE A 238 -16.34 3.36 -4.34
CA PHE A 238 -15.12 3.46 -5.13
C PHE A 238 -14.70 4.93 -5.36
N GLY A 239 -15.66 5.84 -5.54
CA GLY A 239 -15.39 7.27 -5.64
C GLY A 239 -14.78 7.81 -4.35
N LEU A 240 -15.33 7.46 -3.18
CA LEU A 240 -14.73 7.79 -1.88
C LEU A 240 -13.33 7.18 -1.72
N GLY A 241 -13.16 5.91 -2.09
CA GLY A 241 -11.86 5.25 -2.06
C GLY A 241 -10.84 5.93 -2.95
N LEU A 242 -11.26 6.45 -4.11
CA LEU A 242 -10.41 7.18 -5.03
C LEU A 242 -9.99 8.54 -4.45
N VAL A 243 -10.93 9.32 -3.92
CA VAL A 243 -10.63 10.59 -3.21
C VAL A 243 -9.64 10.34 -2.08
N TRP A 244 -9.85 9.28 -1.31
CA TRP A 244 -8.95 8.90 -0.22
C TRP A 244 -7.57 8.46 -0.71
N SER A 245 -7.49 7.60 -1.73
CA SER A 245 -6.22 7.14 -2.30
C SER A 245 -5.39 8.30 -2.84
N VAL A 246 -6.05 9.24 -3.48
CA VAL A 246 -5.43 10.42 -4.07
C VAL A 246 -5.00 11.44 -3.01
N GLY A 247 -5.88 11.73 -2.04
CA GLY A 247 -5.58 12.67 -0.96
C GLY A 247 -4.52 12.13 0.01
N GLY A 248 -4.41 10.78 0.12
CA GLY A 248 -3.47 10.14 1.02
C GLY A 248 -2.08 9.91 0.44
N THR A 249 -1.91 9.77 -0.88
CA THR A 249 -0.63 9.34 -1.46
C THR A 249 -0.05 10.25 -2.52
N ASP A 250 -0.85 11.13 -3.10
CA ASP A 250 -0.51 11.97 -4.27
C ASP A 250 0.12 11.19 -5.47
N ALA A 251 0.42 9.90 -5.29
CA ALA A 251 1.21 9.09 -6.21
C ALA A 251 0.66 9.05 -7.66
N ILE A 252 -0.65 9.23 -7.82
CA ILE A 252 -1.30 9.19 -9.14
C ILE A 252 -0.93 10.44 -9.98
N TYR A 253 -0.59 11.57 -9.33
CA TYR A 253 -0.24 12.84 -10.00
C TYR A 253 1.25 13.02 -10.23
N TYR A 254 2.04 12.06 -9.80
CA TYR A 254 3.46 12.00 -10.11
C TYR A 254 3.69 10.94 -11.19
N PRO A 255 4.66 11.12 -12.07
CA PRO A 255 5.08 10.09 -13.02
C PRO A 255 5.88 8.98 -12.30
N TRP A 256 5.34 8.43 -11.23
CA TRP A 256 5.99 7.41 -10.40
C TRP A 256 5.62 5.98 -10.80
N LYS A 257 6.56 5.09 -10.58
CA LYS A 257 6.43 3.63 -10.75
C LYS A 257 5.33 2.99 -9.90
N ASP A 258 4.88 3.68 -8.86
CA ASP A 258 3.91 3.18 -7.88
C ASP A 258 2.52 2.98 -8.49
N THR A 259 2.08 3.91 -9.34
CA THR A 259 0.77 3.83 -9.99
C THR A 259 0.66 2.63 -10.95
N PRO A 260 1.55 2.46 -11.94
CA PRO A 260 1.46 1.30 -12.83
C PRO A 260 1.68 -0.03 -12.09
N ALA A 261 2.52 -0.08 -11.05
CA ALA A 261 2.65 -1.26 -10.21
C ALA A 261 1.33 -1.59 -9.48
N ALA A 262 0.66 -0.58 -8.90
CA ALA A 262 -0.64 -0.76 -8.23
C ALA A 262 -1.72 -1.24 -9.20
N LEU A 263 -1.74 -0.74 -10.44
CA LEU A 263 -2.65 -1.21 -11.48
C LEU A 263 -2.41 -2.69 -11.82
N CYS A 264 -1.16 -3.11 -11.95
CA CYS A 264 -0.82 -4.51 -12.17
C CYS A 264 -1.32 -5.40 -11.02
N LEU A 265 -1.08 -5.02 -9.77
CA LEU A 265 -1.56 -5.75 -8.60
C LEU A 265 -3.10 -5.77 -8.52
N GLY A 266 -3.76 -4.70 -8.99
CA GLY A 266 -5.22 -4.64 -9.13
C GLY A 266 -5.77 -5.64 -10.13
N ILE A 267 -5.12 -5.78 -11.28
CA ILE A 267 -5.45 -6.79 -12.29
C ILE A 267 -5.25 -8.21 -11.70
N VAL A 268 -4.17 -8.44 -10.96
CA VAL A 268 -3.93 -9.73 -10.29
C VAL A 268 -5.05 -10.04 -9.30
N SER A 269 -5.43 -9.08 -8.43
CA SER A 269 -6.53 -9.27 -7.47
C SER A 269 -7.87 -9.55 -8.16
N LEU A 270 -8.20 -8.84 -9.24
CA LEU A 270 -9.41 -9.07 -10.02
C LEU A 270 -9.43 -10.48 -10.65
N LEU A 271 -8.33 -10.88 -11.27
CA LEU A 271 -8.25 -12.21 -11.91
C LEU A 271 -8.26 -13.32 -10.86
N THR A 272 -7.69 -13.08 -9.67
CA THR A 272 -7.80 -14.01 -8.55
C THR A 272 -9.23 -14.13 -8.05
N ALA A 273 -9.98 -13.03 -7.94
CA ALA A 273 -11.39 -13.06 -7.59
C ALA A 273 -12.22 -13.84 -8.62
N ARG A 274 -11.98 -13.60 -9.93
CA ARG A 274 -12.64 -14.37 -11.00
C ARG A 274 -12.31 -15.86 -10.93
N TYR A 275 -11.04 -16.20 -10.66
CA TYR A 275 -10.65 -17.60 -10.49
C TYR A 275 -11.27 -18.23 -9.23
N ALA A 276 -11.38 -17.50 -8.14
CA ALA A 276 -12.04 -17.98 -6.93
C ALA A 276 -13.52 -18.33 -7.18
N ASP A 277 -14.18 -17.55 -8.07
CA ASP A 277 -15.59 -17.79 -8.43
C ASP A 277 -15.81 -18.97 -9.38
N THR A 278 -14.93 -19.14 -10.37
CA THR A 278 -15.20 -20.01 -11.53
C THR A 278 -14.29 -21.23 -11.60
N ASP A 279 -13.25 -21.27 -10.77
CA ASP A 279 -12.21 -22.30 -10.75
C ASP A 279 -11.39 -22.41 -12.05
N THR A 280 -11.61 -21.50 -12.98
CA THR A 280 -10.90 -21.47 -14.27
C THR A 280 -10.65 -20.03 -14.71
N LEU A 281 -9.59 -19.83 -15.49
CA LEU A 281 -9.39 -18.62 -16.28
C LEU A 281 -9.32 -19.01 -17.77
N SER A 282 -9.76 -18.12 -18.65
CA SER A 282 -9.47 -18.28 -20.07
C SER A 282 -7.97 -18.12 -20.34
N VAL A 283 -7.49 -18.68 -21.45
CA VAL A 283 -6.07 -18.54 -21.84
C VAL A 283 -5.66 -17.06 -21.96
N PRO A 284 -6.45 -16.15 -22.59
CA PRO A 284 -6.10 -14.73 -22.61
C PRO A 284 -6.06 -14.09 -21.21
N ALA A 285 -6.96 -14.48 -20.28
CA ALA A 285 -6.91 -13.98 -18.91
C ALA A 285 -5.67 -14.48 -18.16
N SER A 286 -5.23 -15.71 -18.42
CA SER A 286 -3.99 -16.25 -17.85
C SER A 286 -2.74 -15.58 -18.42
N ALA A 287 -2.75 -15.24 -19.70
CA ALA A 287 -1.71 -14.41 -20.34
C ALA A 287 -1.65 -13.01 -19.72
N LEU A 288 -2.80 -12.35 -19.56
CA LEU A 288 -2.89 -11.05 -18.89
C LEU A 288 -2.40 -11.13 -17.45
N LEU A 289 -2.69 -12.22 -16.73
CA LEU A 289 -2.17 -12.47 -15.38
C LEU A 289 -0.64 -12.56 -15.39
N GLY A 290 -0.06 -13.31 -16.33
CA GLY A 290 1.40 -13.42 -16.48
C GLY A 290 2.05 -12.07 -16.78
N LEU A 291 1.45 -11.28 -17.66
CA LEU A 291 1.88 -9.89 -17.93
C LEU A 291 1.82 -9.03 -16.66
N ALA A 292 0.69 -9.04 -15.96
CA ALA A 292 0.50 -8.22 -14.77
C ALA A 292 1.49 -8.58 -13.64
N LEU A 293 1.76 -9.87 -13.43
CA LEU A 293 2.77 -10.33 -12.46
C LEU A 293 4.18 -9.88 -12.83
N ALA A 294 4.56 -10.04 -14.10
CA ALA A 294 5.88 -9.61 -14.58
C ALA A 294 6.06 -8.09 -14.47
N TRP A 295 5.08 -7.33 -14.93
CA TRP A 295 5.17 -5.87 -14.91
C TRP A 295 5.05 -5.29 -13.50
N ALA A 296 4.37 -5.93 -12.55
CA ALA A 296 4.42 -5.55 -11.14
C ALA A 296 5.87 -5.59 -10.60
N CYS A 297 6.66 -6.62 -10.99
CA CYS A 297 8.08 -6.72 -10.64
C CYS A 297 8.94 -5.71 -11.40
N LEU A 298 8.68 -5.53 -12.70
CA LEU A 298 9.46 -4.65 -13.56
C LEU A 298 9.26 -3.16 -13.24
N PHE A 299 8.10 -2.80 -12.70
CA PHE A 299 7.86 -1.45 -12.18
C PHE A 299 8.45 -1.25 -10.79
N ARG A 300 8.40 -2.29 -9.94
CA ARG A 300 8.92 -2.22 -8.56
C ARG A 300 9.48 -3.56 -8.11
N LEU A 301 10.73 -3.56 -7.64
CA LEU A 301 11.36 -4.77 -7.10
C LEU A 301 10.56 -5.39 -5.94
N ASN A 302 9.93 -4.56 -5.12
CA ASN A 302 9.06 -5.04 -4.03
C ASN A 302 7.85 -5.84 -4.53
N GLY A 303 7.44 -5.64 -5.78
CA GLY A 303 6.40 -6.43 -6.44
C GLY A 303 6.71 -7.92 -6.55
N ILE A 304 8.00 -8.31 -6.44
CA ILE A 304 8.42 -9.71 -6.59
C ILE A 304 7.78 -10.64 -5.57
N VAL A 305 7.56 -10.18 -4.32
CA VAL A 305 6.92 -10.99 -3.28
C VAL A 305 5.44 -11.24 -3.62
N ALA A 306 4.73 -10.18 -3.99
CA ALA A 306 3.32 -10.27 -4.39
C ALA A 306 3.13 -11.13 -5.65
N ALA A 307 4.00 -10.91 -6.65
CA ALA A 307 3.99 -11.67 -7.90
C ALA A 307 4.39 -13.14 -7.69
N GLY A 308 5.39 -13.41 -6.85
CA GLY A 308 5.84 -14.77 -6.52
C GLY A 308 4.75 -15.57 -5.83
N VAL A 309 4.16 -15.04 -4.76
CA VAL A 309 3.07 -15.71 -4.03
C VAL A 309 1.87 -15.96 -4.92
N SER A 310 1.43 -14.95 -5.69
CA SER A 310 0.29 -15.09 -6.60
C SER A 310 0.61 -16.03 -7.76
N GLY A 311 1.80 -15.93 -8.35
CA GLY A 311 2.25 -16.78 -9.46
C GLY A 311 2.32 -18.26 -9.07
N VAL A 312 2.90 -18.57 -7.90
CA VAL A 312 2.96 -19.94 -7.36
C VAL A 312 1.56 -20.47 -7.10
N PHE A 313 0.67 -19.67 -6.49
CA PHE A 313 -0.72 -20.07 -6.27
C PHE A 313 -1.42 -20.47 -7.59
N PHE A 314 -1.31 -19.66 -8.63
CA PHE A 314 -1.94 -19.95 -9.91
C PHE A 314 -1.30 -21.14 -10.62
N LEU A 315 0.03 -21.21 -10.63
CA LEU A 315 0.75 -22.31 -11.25
C LEU A 315 0.36 -23.65 -10.62
N VAL A 316 0.41 -23.75 -9.29
CA VAL A 316 -0.01 -24.95 -8.57
C VAL A 316 -1.48 -25.28 -8.82
N SER A 317 -2.35 -24.27 -8.84
CA SER A 317 -3.78 -24.44 -9.09
C SER A 317 -4.06 -24.95 -10.51
N PHE A 318 -3.40 -24.38 -11.52
CA PHE A 318 -3.54 -24.80 -12.91
C PHE A 318 -3.01 -26.22 -13.15
N LEU A 319 -1.83 -26.54 -12.57
CA LEU A 319 -1.24 -27.89 -12.70
C LEU A 319 -2.11 -28.95 -12.02
N LYS A 320 -2.60 -28.69 -10.80
CA LYS A 320 -3.53 -29.60 -10.09
C LYS A 320 -4.82 -29.88 -10.89
N LYS A 321 -5.31 -28.88 -11.63
CA LYS A 321 -6.53 -28.99 -12.45
C LYS A 321 -6.25 -29.38 -13.90
N ARG A 322 -5.02 -29.69 -14.27
CA ARG A 322 -4.55 -30.01 -15.62
C ARG A 322 -4.86 -28.90 -16.64
N GLN A 323 -4.90 -27.66 -16.21
CA GLN A 323 -5.10 -26.47 -17.05
C GLN A 323 -3.74 -26.04 -17.66
N LEU A 324 -3.10 -26.92 -18.44
CA LEU A 324 -1.74 -26.74 -18.93
C LEU A 324 -1.60 -25.54 -19.88
N ARG A 325 -2.62 -25.25 -20.71
CA ARG A 325 -2.63 -24.09 -21.62
C ARG A 325 -2.60 -22.78 -20.84
N GLN A 326 -3.33 -22.71 -19.73
CA GLN A 326 -3.36 -21.54 -18.83
C GLN A 326 -2.02 -21.36 -18.12
N ALA A 327 -1.44 -22.45 -17.61
CA ALA A 327 -0.12 -22.43 -16.99
C ALA A 327 0.95 -21.97 -17.99
N ALA A 328 0.94 -22.52 -19.21
CA ALA A 328 1.86 -22.13 -20.26
C ALA A 328 1.70 -20.65 -20.66
N ALA A 329 0.47 -20.16 -20.83
CA ALA A 329 0.20 -18.76 -21.18
C ALA A 329 0.70 -17.81 -20.10
N LEU A 330 0.47 -18.13 -18.81
CA LEU A 330 0.98 -17.35 -17.68
C LEU A 330 2.51 -17.28 -17.71
N LEU A 331 3.18 -18.44 -17.78
CA LEU A 331 4.64 -18.51 -17.73
C LEU A 331 5.29 -17.86 -18.94
N LEU A 332 4.75 -18.12 -20.15
CA LEU A 332 5.29 -17.57 -21.39
C LEU A 332 5.21 -16.03 -21.38
N CYS A 333 4.05 -15.47 -21.06
CA CYS A 333 3.88 -14.02 -21.03
C CYS A 333 4.75 -13.35 -19.95
N ALA A 334 4.88 -13.98 -18.77
CA ALA A 334 5.78 -13.48 -17.74
C ALA A 334 7.25 -13.55 -18.18
N ALA A 335 7.70 -14.69 -18.71
CA ALA A 335 9.08 -14.89 -19.14
C ALA A 335 9.45 -13.96 -20.32
N VAL A 336 8.57 -13.85 -21.34
CA VAL A 336 8.81 -12.94 -22.49
C VAL A 336 8.90 -11.49 -22.04
N SER A 337 8.04 -11.04 -21.10
CA SER A 337 8.11 -9.69 -20.58
C SER A 337 9.44 -9.41 -19.86
N VAL A 338 9.83 -10.29 -18.94
CA VAL A 338 11.07 -10.11 -18.16
C VAL A 338 12.31 -10.22 -19.08
N ALA A 339 12.37 -11.25 -19.92
CA ALA A 339 13.47 -11.43 -20.86
C ALA A 339 13.55 -10.30 -21.89
N GLY A 340 12.41 -9.86 -22.43
CA GLY A 340 12.36 -8.76 -23.41
C GLY A 340 12.88 -7.45 -22.81
N VAL A 341 12.43 -7.08 -21.60
CA VAL A 341 12.91 -5.88 -20.90
C VAL A 341 14.40 -6.00 -20.59
N ARG A 342 14.86 -7.16 -20.11
CA ARG A 342 16.26 -7.39 -19.81
C ARG A 342 17.14 -7.30 -21.05
N LEU A 343 16.80 -8.02 -22.11
CA LEU A 343 17.56 -7.98 -23.37
C LEU A 343 17.60 -6.57 -23.96
N TYR A 344 16.48 -5.86 -23.97
CA TYR A 344 16.44 -4.49 -24.46
C TYR A 344 17.30 -3.55 -23.60
N SER A 345 17.23 -3.69 -22.29
CA SER A 345 18.03 -2.92 -21.34
C SER A 345 19.54 -3.15 -21.53
N GLU A 346 19.96 -4.40 -21.67
CA GLU A 346 21.37 -4.75 -21.80
C GLU A 346 21.94 -4.49 -23.20
N GLN A 347 21.20 -4.87 -24.26
CA GLN A 347 21.72 -4.84 -25.63
C GLN A 347 21.47 -3.53 -26.37
N VAL A 348 20.40 -2.80 -26.02
CA VAL A 348 20.01 -1.58 -26.73
C VAL A 348 20.31 -0.34 -25.90
N LEU A 349 19.98 -0.34 -24.62
CA LEU A 349 20.21 0.82 -23.76
C LEU A 349 21.58 0.80 -23.09
N HIS A 350 22.30 -0.30 -23.13
CA HIS A 350 23.58 -0.48 -22.43
C HIS A 350 23.51 -0.04 -20.97
N THR A 351 22.44 -0.47 -20.28
CA THR A 351 22.12 -0.03 -18.92
C THR A 351 23.26 -0.39 -17.96
N ARG A 352 23.75 0.61 -17.24
CA ARG A 352 24.74 0.42 -16.20
C ARG A 352 24.10 -0.21 -14.98
N HIS A 353 24.60 -1.36 -14.55
CA HIS A 353 24.20 -2.00 -13.30
C HIS A 353 24.94 -1.35 -12.13
N LEU A 354 24.17 -0.78 -11.19
CA LEU A 354 24.68 -0.19 -9.97
C LEU A 354 24.43 -1.16 -8.81
N ASP A 355 25.51 -1.60 -8.17
CA ASP A 355 25.40 -2.38 -6.95
C ASP A 355 24.87 -1.47 -5.83
N ASN A 356 23.55 -1.45 -5.66
CA ASN A 356 22.90 -0.65 -4.63
C ASN A 356 22.33 -1.53 -3.51
N GLY A 357 22.31 -0.98 -2.30
CA GLY A 357 21.82 -1.64 -1.09
C GLY A 357 20.38 -1.29 -0.71
N PHE A 358 19.59 -0.66 -1.58
CA PHE A 358 18.25 -0.21 -1.23
C PHE A 358 17.34 -1.32 -0.69
N ALA A 359 17.47 -2.56 -1.18
CA ALA A 359 16.71 -3.69 -0.67
C ALA A 359 17.13 -4.13 0.75
N LEU A 360 18.28 -3.67 1.25
CA LEU A 360 18.84 -4.03 2.55
C LEU A 360 18.73 -2.90 3.60
N GLN A 361 18.04 -1.82 3.28
CA GLN A 361 17.94 -0.63 4.15
C GLN A 361 17.49 -0.99 5.58
N ALA A 362 16.52 -1.88 5.73
CA ALA A 362 16.04 -2.29 7.06
C ALA A 362 17.12 -3.04 7.84
N LEU A 363 17.93 -3.88 7.19
CA LEU A 363 19.03 -4.59 7.83
C LEU A 363 20.15 -3.62 8.21
N GLY A 364 20.55 -2.74 7.28
CA GLY A 364 21.57 -1.72 7.53
C GLY A 364 21.18 -0.78 8.66
N SER A 365 19.91 -0.37 8.72
CA SER A 365 19.38 0.45 9.80
C SER A 365 19.43 -0.25 11.16
N GLY A 366 19.04 -1.53 11.22
CA GLY A 366 19.12 -2.32 12.45
C GLY A 366 20.56 -2.49 12.95
N ILE A 367 21.53 -2.70 12.03
CA ILE A 367 22.95 -2.74 12.39
C ILE A 367 23.40 -1.37 12.90
N ALA A 368 23.00 -0.27 12.25
CA ALA A 368 23.34 1.08 12.67
C ALA A 368 22.78 1.41 14.06
N ALA A 369 21.56 0.98 14.36
CA ALA A 369 20.98 1.11 15.69
C ALA A 369 21.81 0.39 16.77
N ALA A 370 22.24 -0.84 16.49
CA ALA A 370 23.09 -1.59 17.39
C ALA A 370 24.48 -0.93 17.60
N VAL A 371 25.07 -0.42 16.51
CA VAL A 371 26.36 0.33 16.58
C VAL A 371 26.26 1.62 17.39
N HIS A 372 25.09 2.29 17.36
CA HIS A 372 24.87 3.57 18.02
C HIS A 372 24.42 3.40 19.47
N ASP A 373 23.43 2.50 19.73
CA ASP A 373 22.72 2.44 21.02
C ASP A 373 23.28 1.37 21.97
N ASP A 374 23.99 0.33 21.47
CA ASP A 374 24.44 -0.78 22.28
C ASP A 374 25.96 -0.75 22.52
N GLU A 375 26.40 -1.35 23.63
CA GLU A 375 27.81 -1.66 23.86
C GLU A 375 28.24 -2.87 23.01
N MET A 376 28.93 -2.60 21.91
CA MET A 376 29.49 -3.63 21.02
C MET A 376 30.91 -4.02 21.46
N THR A 377 31.25 -5.29 21.34
CA THR A 377 32.63 -5.75 21.54
C THR A 377 33.55 -5.28 20.41
N GLY A 378 34.87 -5.22 20.67
CA GLY A 378 35.85 -4.88 19.63
C GLY A 378 35.76 -5.79 18.41
N GLU A 379 35.56 -7.11 18.61
CA GLU A 379 35.39 -8.08 17.54
C GLU A 379 34.12 -7.82 16.69
N GLU A 380 33.02 -7.39 17.32
CA GLU A 380 31.80 -7.04 16.61
C GLU A 380 31.98 -5.76 15.79
N LEU A 381 32.63 -4.74 16.36
CA LEU A 381 32.92 -3.50 15.64
C LEU A 381 33.85 -3.72 14.45
N GLU A 382 34.89 -4.55 14.61
CA GLU A 382 35.77 -4.95 13.50
C GLU A 382 35.00 -5.67 12.41
N ALA A 383 34.09 -6.59 12.78
CA ALA A 383 33.24 -7.29 11.82
C ALA A 383 32.29 -6.33 11.09
N VAL A 384 31.75 -5.31 11.76
CA VAL A 384 30.94 -4.27 11.11
C VAL A 384 31.81 -3.42 10.20
N ALA A 385 32.98 -2.95 10.66
CA ALA A 385 33.88 -2.08 9.91
C ALA A 385 34.41 -2.73 8.62
N ALA A 386 34.55 -4.05 8.62
CA ALA A 386 34.93 -4.81 7.42
C ALA A 386 33.87 -4.74 6.29
N VAL A 387 32.63 -4.41 6.59
CA VAL A 387 31.50 -4.45 5.65
C VAL A 387 30.84 -3.08 5.46
N LEU A 388 30.69 -2.31 6.53
CA LEU A 388 29.89 -1.08 6.59
C LEU A 388 30.67 0.09 7.24
N PRO A 389 30.33 1.34 6.94
CA PRO A 389 31.01 2.52 7.46
C PRO A 389 30.54 2.84 8.90
N VAL A 390 31.27 2.30 9.91
CA VAL A 390 30.91 2.43 11.35
C VAL A 390 30.78 3.87 11.79
N ASP A 391 31.76 4.72 11.44
CA ASP A 391 31.76 6.13 11.87
C ASP A 391 30.57 6.88 11.31
N TRP A 392 30.27 6.69 10.03
CA TRP A 392 29.06 7.23 9.40
C TRP A 392 27.78 6.80 10.13
N MET A 393 27.66 5.51 10.47
CA MET A 393 26.50 4.98 11.18
C MET A 393 26.34 5.61 12.57
N ARG A 394 27.42 5.83 13.30
CA ARG A 394 27.41 6.50 14.62
C ARG A 394 27.01 7.96 14.53
N GLU A 395 27.49 8.66 13.52
CA GLU A 395 27.24 10.10 13.36
C GLU A 395 25.83 10.40 12.83
N THR A 396 25.30 9.53 11.99
CA THR A 396 24.07 9.84 11.23
C THR A 396 22.83 9.06 11.69
N TYR A 397 22.99 8.00 12.49
CA TYR A 397 21.85 7.33 13.10
C TYR A 397 21.33 8.22 14.25
N ASP A 398 20.07 8.64 14.14
CA ASP A 398 19.41 9.49 15.13
C ASP A 398 18.40 8.66 15.93
N SER A 399 17.42 8.07 15.25
CA SER A 399 16.36 7.32 15.93
C SER A 399 15.64 6.37 14.96
N PRO A 400 14.88 5.40 15.49
CA PRO A 400 13.98 4.58 14.66
C PRO A 400 13.01 5.40 13.82
N LEU A 401 12.72 6.63 14.21
CA LEU A 401 11.75 7.51 13.56
C LEU A 401 12.36 8.41 12.50
N ASN A 402 13.67 8.65 12.55
CA ASN A 402 14.39 9.52 11.63
C ASN A 402 15.58 8.81 10.98
N LYS A 403 15.34 8.13 9.88
CA LYS A 403 16.34 7.40 9.08
C LYS A 403 16.92 8.23 7.95
N ARG A 404 16.41 9.43 7.74
CA ARG A 404 16.78 10.23 6.57
C ARG A 404 18.26 10.57 6.51
N PRO A 405 18.93 10.99 7.60
CA PRO A 405 20.37 11.25 7.59
C PRO A 405 21.18 9.99 7.26
N LEU A 406 20.80 8.84 7.85
CA LEU A 406 21.49 7.57 7.65
C LEU A 406 21.46 7.09 6.18
N ILE A 407 20.34 7.28 5.50
CA ILE A 407 20.08 6.67 4.18
C ILE A 407 20.25 7.65 3.03
N TRP A 408 19.95 8.94 3.20
CA TRP A 408 19.81 9.88 2.10
C TRP A 408 20.85 11.00 2.05
N LEU A 409 21.59 11.26 3.11
CA LEU A 409 22.65 12.28 3.07
C LEU A 409 23.93 11.68 2.52
N SER A 410 24.66 12.45 1.72
CA SER A 410 26.01 12.10 1.30
C SER A 410 26.95 12.14 2.51
N ASP A 411 27.81 11.15 2.63
CA ASP A 411 28.88 11.11 3.62
C ASP A 411 30.13 11.92 3.23
N GLY A 412 30.10 12.58 2.05
CA GLY A 412 31.24 13.30 1.51
C GLY A 412 32.30 12.39 0.89
N SER A 413 32.02 11.10 0.69
CA SER A 413 32.94 10.15 0.08
C SER A 413 33.49 10.65 -1.26
N GLU A 414 34.79 10.62 -1.42
CA GLU A 414 35.45 10.99 -2.69
C GLU A 414 35.00 10.08 -3.86
N ARG A 415 34.65 8.80 -3.59
CA ARG A 415 34.12 7.89 -4.59
C ARG A 415 32.79 8.39 -5.16
N ILE A 416 31.88 8.78 -4.28
CA ILE A 416 30.55 9.31 -4.68
C ILE A 416 30.72 10.64 -5.40
N ALA A 417 31.67 11.48 -4.95
CA ALA A 417 31.95 12.77 -5.59
C ALA A 417 32.58 12.62 -6.98
N ALA A 418 33.43 11.62 -7.16
CA ALA A 418 34.17 11.38 -8.40
C ALA A 418 33.33 10.76 -9.53
N ASP A 419 32.32 9.93 -9.19
CA ASP A 419 31.49 9.24 -10.18
C ASP A 419 30.05 9.79 -10.20
N PRO A 420 29.64 10.53 -11.27
CA PRO A 420 28.29 11.06 -11.40
C PRO A 420 27.18 10.00 -11.27
N ALA A 421 27.44 8.75 -11.68
CA ALA A 421 26.47 7.68 -11.54
C ALA A 421 26.29 7.23 -10.09
N LEU A 422 27.35 7.27 -9.27
CA LEU A 422 27.28 6.95 -7.84
C LEU A 422 26.63 8.07 -7.03
N LYS A 423 26.62 9.31 -7.52
CA LYS A 423 25.89 10.42 -6.88
C LYS A 423 24.39 10.13 -6.74
N LEU A 424 23.84 9.31 -7.63
CA LEU A 424 22.44 8.88 -7.54
C LEU A 424 22.20 7.95 -6.34
N LEU A 425 23.22 7.25 -5.84
CA LEU A 425 23.12 6.42 -4.62
C LEU A 425 23.09 7.27 -3.34
N ASN A 426 23.66 8.45 -3.43
CA ASN A 426 23.58 9.54 -2.46
C ASN A 426 24.10 9.22 -1.04
N ASN A 427 24.71 8.05 -0.84
CA ASN A 427 25.16 7.61 0.48
C ASN A 427 26.12 6.41 0.41
N GLU A 428 27.25 6.47 1.12
CA GLU A 428 28.25 5.39 1.19
C GLU A 428 27.69 4.12 1.81
N LEU A 429 26.79 4.23 2.82
CA LEU A 429 26.15 3.06 3.42
C LEU A 429 25.36 2.24 2.37
N ILE A 430 24.58 2.92 1.53
CA ILE A 430 23.81 2.27 0.46
C ILE A 430 24.73 1.59 -0.55
N LEU A 431 25.82 2.24 -0.91
CA LEU A 431 26.82 1.68 -1.84
C LEU A 431 27.49 0.44 -1.23
N ARG A 432 27.99 0.53 0.01
CA ARG A 432 28.64 -0.58 0.72
C ARG A 432 27.71 -1.76 0.93
N MET A 433 26.45 -1.51 1.29
CA MET A 433 25.44 -2.56 1.39
C MET A 433 25.21 -3.26 0.05
N GLY A 434 25.22 -2.53 -1.04
CA GLY A 434 25.06 -3.06 -2.38
C GLY A 434 26.21 -3.99 -2.78
N GLU A 435 27.42 -3.53 -2.59
CA GLU A 435 28.65 -4.30 -2.88
C GLU A 435 28.79 -5.55 -2.01
N ASN A 436 28.29 -5.50 -0.77
CA ASN A 436 28.48 -6.52 0.25
C ASN A 436 27.18 -7.24 0.65
N LYS A 437 26.18 -7.35 -0.24
CA LYS A 437 24.81 -7.84 0.08
C LYS A 437 24.80 -9.09 0.97
N LYS A 438 25.58 -10.12 0.61
CA LYS A 438 25.64 -11.36 1.37
C LYS A 438 26.27 -11.16 2.76
N ALA A 439 27.34 -10.38 2.82
CA ALA A 439 28.04 -10.09 4.08
C ALA A 439 27.14 -9.29 5.04
N VAL A 440 26.37 -8.32 4.55
CA VAL A 440 25.40 -7.56 5.36
C VAL A 440 24.34 -8.48 5.97
N VAL A 441 23.78 -9.40 5.19
CA VAL A 441 22.79 -10.36 5.71
C VAL A 441 23.41 -11.26 6.78
N LEU A 442 24.60 -11.80 6.54
CA LEU A 442 25.27 -12.65 7.51
C LEU A 442 25.66 -11.88 8.78
N LEU A 443 26.12 -10.64 8.63
CA LEU A 443 26.45 -9.74 9.73
C LEU A 443 25.21 -9.46 10.59
N TYR A 444 24.08 -9.12 9.95
CA TYR A 444 22.80 -8.93 10.65
C TYR A 444 22.42 -10.16 11.47
N LEU A 445 22.48 -11.33 10.88
CA LEU A 445 22.17 -12.60 11.57
C LEU A 445 23.15 -12.92 12.71
N ARG A 446 24.43 -12.55 12.58
CA ARG A 446 25.44 -12.71 13.64
C ARG A 446 25.18 -11.79 14.84
N LEU A 447 24.82 -10.52 14.59
CA LEU A 447 24.58 -9.52 15.62
C LEU A 447 23.21 -9.67 16.30
N PHE A 448 22.21 -10.14 15.56
CA PHE A 448 20.81 -10.19 16.03
C PHE A 448 20.63 -10.91 17.39
N PRO A 449 21.26 -12.07 17.70
CA PRO A 449 21.03 -12.73 18.99
C PRO A 449 21.41 -11.89 20.23
N ARG A 450 22.40 -11.01 20.09
CA ARG A 450 22.86 -10.16 21.20
C ARG A 450 22.18 -8.80 21.23
N HIS A 451 21.86 -8.26 20.07
CA HIS A 451 21.32 -6.92 19.89
C HIS A 451 19.84 -6.92 19.45
N ALA A 452 19.14 -8.06 19.65
CA ALA A 452 17.77 -8.23 19.15
C ALA A 452 16.80 -7.16 19.63
N ALA A 453 16.91 -6.70 20.88
CA ALA A 453 16.01 -5.70 21.44
C ALA A 453 16.12 -4.37 20.67
N THR A 454 17.35 -3.88 20.46
CA THR A 454 17.64 -2.64 19.74
C THR A 454 17.27 -2.76 18.26
N MET A 455 17.68 -3.85 17.61
CA MET A 455 17.39 -4.08 16.19
C MET A 455 15.89 -4.25 15.93
N LEU A 456 15.14 -4.92 16.81
CA LEU A 456 13.68 -5.02 16.72
C LEU A 456 13.00 -3.69 17.02
N ARG A 457 13.47 -2.93 18.00
CA ARG A 457 12.97 -1.57 18.29
C ARG A 457 13.15 -0.67 17.07
N ASP A 458 14.31 -0.74 16.42
CA ASP A 458 14.58 0.00 15.18
C ASP A 458 13.63 -0.41 14.06
N PHE A 459 13.50 -1.71 13.80
CA PHE A 459 12.60 -2.24 12.77
C PHE A 459 11.13 -1.86 13.03
N LEU A 460 10.64 -2.05 14.26
CA LEU A 460 9.27 -1.74 14.62
C LEU A 460 9.02 -0.23 14.59
N GLY A 461 9.97 0.59 15.05
CA GLY A 461 9.88 2.04 15.00
C GLY A 461 9.83 2.58 13.58
N SER A 462 10.72 2.11 12.70
CA SER A 462 10.73 2.47 11.28
C SER A 462 9.41 2.11 10.60
N ASN A 463 8.91 0.90 10.84
CA ASN A 463 7.66 0.44 10.27
C ASN A 463 6.43 1.11 10.90
N ALA A 464 6.48 1.45 12.18
CA ALA A 464 5.41 2.21 12.82
C ALA A 464 5.21 3.57 12.13
N THR A 465 6.29 4.25 11.73
CA THR A 465 6.18 5.51 10.98
C THR A 465 5.64 5.33 9.57
N VAL A 466 6.03 4.26 8.86
CA VAL A 466 5.44 3.89 7.56
C VAL A 466 3.97 3.56 7.71
N LEU A 467 3.62 2.81 8.74
CA LEU A 467 2.27 2.30 8.96
C LEU A 467 1.32 3.33 9.59
N LEU A 468 1.86 4.35 10.26
CA LEU A 468 1.11 5.27 11.13
C LEU A 468 1.29 6.73 10.76
N GLN A 469 1.55 7.01 9.53
CA GLN A 469 1.83 8.30 8.97
C GLN A 469 1.29 9.53 9.72
N LYS A 470 2.15 10.57 9.83
CA LYS A 470 1.95 11.72 10.72
C LYS A 470 0.66 12.52 10.48
N ASP A 471 0.16 12.56 9.25
CA ASP A 471 -0.82 13.58 8.86
C ASP A 471 -2.27 13.09 8.73
N LEU A 472 -2.52 11.77 8.68
CA LEU A 472 -3.86 11.19 8.54
C LEU A 472 -4.03 9.91 9.38
N VAL A 473 -3.61 9.96 10.61
CA VAL A 473 -3.43 8.81 11.52
C VAL A 473 -4.61 7.86 11.63
N PHE A 474 -5.81 8.34 11.44
CA PHE A 474 -7.00 7.51 11.57
C PHE A 474 -7.39 6.78 10.30
N VAL A 475 -7.16 7.39 9.15
CA VAL A 475 -7.71 6.92 7.86
C VAL A 475 -6.62 6.36 6.94
N SER A 476 -5.38 6.81 7.07
CA SER A 476 -4.28 6.46 6.16
C SER A 476 -3.30 5.43 6.72
N GLY A 477 -3.42 5.06 7.98
CA GLY A 477 -2.52 4.06 8.56
C GLY A 477 -2.57 2.75 7.78
N HIS A 478 -1.49 2.41 7.12
CA HIS A 478 -1.40 1.21 6.29
C HIS A 478 -1.54 -0.06 7.11
N LEU A 479 -1.07 -0.03 8.37
CA LEU A 479 -1.35 -1.08 9.32
C LEU A 479 -2.86 -1.19 9.56
N PHE A 480 -3.58 -0.06 9.61
CA PHE A 480 -5.03 -0.04 9.71
C PHE A 480 -5.66 -0.74 8.50
N GLN A 481 -5.25 -0.42 7.29
CA GLN A 481 -5.77 -1.09 6.10
C GLN A 481 -5.40 -2.57 6.06
N ALA A 482 -4.14 -2.91 6.32
CA ALA A 482 -3.69 -4.29 6.36
C ALA A 482 -4.40 -5.06 7.48
N ALA A 483 -4.47 -4.51 8.69
CA ALA A 483 -5.18 -5.12 9.80
C ALA A 483 -6.69 -5.19 9.57
N LEU A 484 -7.29 -4.15 8.98
CA LEU A 484 -8.70 -4.16 8.59
C LEU A 484 -8.97 -5.24 7.56
N LEU A 485 -8.12 -5.37 6.54
CA LEU A 485 -8.23 -6.44 5.54
C LEU A 485 -8.06 -7.81 6.18
N VAL A 486 -7.04 -8.01 7.01
CA VAL A 486 -6.83 -9.27 7.75
C VAL A 486 -8.04 -9.59 8.63
N LEU A 487 -8.56 -8.62 9.36
CA LEU A 487 -9.71 -8.81 10.23
C LEU A 487 -11.01 -9.07 9.45
N LEU A 488 -11.24 -8.37 8.35
CA LEU A 488 -12.36 -8.65 7.46
C LEU A 488 -12.27 -10.07 6.89
N VAL A 489 -11.06 -10.51 6.52
CA VAL A 489 -10.79 -11.87 6.07
C VAL A 489 -11.09 -12.88 7.19
N LEU A 490 -10.51 -12.68 8.38
CA LEU A 490 -10.70 -13.59 9.53
C LEU A 490 -12.15 -13.61 10.02
N CYS A 491 -12.76 -12.43 10.13
CA CYS A 491 -14.12 -12.27 10.64
C CYS A 491 -15.20 -12.75 9.66
N ARG A 492 -14.93 -12.70 8.36
CA ARG A 492 -15.84 -13.19 7.32
C ARG A 492 -15.54 -14.62 6.89
N ARG A 493 -14.60 -15.28 7.57
CA ARG A 493 -14.21 -16.67 7.30
C ARG A 493 -13.85 -16.92 5.83
N LEU A 494 -13.25 -15.94 5.15
CA LEU A 494 -12.72 -16.14 3.82
C LEU A 494 -11.65 -17.23 3.85
N ARG A 495 -11.84 -18.28 3.09
CA ARG A 495 -10.96 -19.45 3.07
C ARG A 495 -10.46 -19.75 1.66
N GLY A 496 -9.31 -20.40 1.61
CA GLY A 496 -8.78 -20.94 0.36
C GLY A 496 -8.55 -19.86 -0.70
N LYS A 497 -9.14 -20.04 -1.87
CA LYS A 497 -8.92 -19.18 -3.05
C LYS A 497 -9.40 -17.74 -2.85
N ALA A 498 -10.49 -17.53 -2.10
CA ALA A 498 -11.01 -16.19 -1.83
C ALA A 498 -10.02 -15.36 -0.99
N LEU A 499 -9.26 -15.99 -0.10
CA LEU A 499 -8.20 -15.34 0.66
C LEU A 499 -7.08 -14.81 -0.26
N MET A 500 -6.77 -15.52 -1.35
CA MET A 500 -5.71 -15.12 -2.26
C MET A 500 -5.99 -13.83 -3.02
N VAL A 501 -7.24 -13.34 -3.03
CA VAL A 501 -7.58 -12.03 -3.61
C VAL A 501 -6.87 -10.88 -2.87
N TYR A 502 -6.56 -11.07 -1.59
CA TYR A 502 -5.86 -10.10 -0.75
C TYR A 502 -4.33 -10.21 -0.83
N ALA A 503 -3.83 -11.36 -1.30
CA ALA A 503 -2.40 -11.64 -1.32
C ALA A 503 -1.57 -10.55 -2.02
N PRO A 504 -1.95 -9.98 -3.17
CA PRO A 504 -1.17 -8.96 -3.83
C PRO A 504 -0.91 -7.73 -2.95
N CYS A 505 -1.93 -7.23 -2.25
CA CYS A 505 -1.80 -6.08 -1.35
C CYS A 505 -1.00 -6.42 -0.09
N LEU A 506 -1.32 -7.54 0.58
CA LEU A 506 -0.64 -7.95 1.81
C LEU A 506 0.85 -8.23 1.57
N CYS A 507 1.18 -8.94 0.49
CA CYS A 507 2.56 -9.23 0.14
C CYS A 507 3.34 -7.97 -0.25
N ASN A 508 2.71 -7.03 -0.96
CA ASN A 508 3.33 -5.74 -1.25
C ASN A 508 3.64 -4.97 0.04
N THR A 509 2.68 -4.88 0.98
CA THR A 509 2.89 -4.22 2.27
C THR A 509 4.01 -4.88 3.08
N LEU A 510 3.99 -6.22 3.20
CA LEU A 510 5.05 -6.96 3.90
C LEU A 510 6.42 -6.77 3.25
N SER A 511 6.49 -6.79 1.92
CA SER A 511 7.73 -6.56 1.19
C SER A 511 8.31 -5.16 1.47
N ILE A 512 7.47 -4.14 1.54
CA ILE A 512 7.89 -2.78 1.85
C ILE A 512 8.40 -2.69 3.29
N MET A 513 7.72 -3.28 4.25
CA MET A 513 8.16 -3.32 5.65
C MET A 513 9.55 -3.94 5.82
N ILE A 514 9.88 -4.94 5.01
CA ILE A 514 11.18 -5.62 5.09
C ILE A 514 12.28 -4.87 4.33
N SER A 515 11.95 -4.20 3.24
CA SER A 515 12.94 -3.66 2.30
C SER A 515 13.19 -2.16 2.44
N THR A 516 12.30 -1.41 3.10
CA THR A 516 12.44 0.05 3.16
C THR A 516 12.30 0.58 4.58
N VAL A 517 13.04 1.64 4.88
CA VAL A 517 12.95 2.40 6.14
C VAL A 517 12.47 3.83 5.90
N THR A 518 12.12 4.16 4.66
CA THR A 518 11.64 5.48 4.30
C THR A 518 10.12 5.56 4.37
N ASN A 519 9.62 6.61 5.02
CA ASN A 519 8.21 6.83 5.28
C ASN A 519 7.50 7.46 4.09
N GLU A 520 7.48 6.77 2.94
CA GLU A 520 6.80 7.29 1.77
C GLU A 520 5.48 6.55 1.52
N GLU A 521 4.39 7.29 1.64
CA GLU A 521 3.00 6.85 1.47
C GLU A 521 2.74 6.18 0.14
N ARG A 522 3.42 6.66 -0.90
CA ARG A 522 3.27 6.19 -2.28
C ARG A 522 3.49 4.68 -2.42
N TYR A 523 4.33 4.09 -1.57
CA TYR A 523 4.66 2.66 -1.67
C TYR A 523 3.45 1.75 -1.40
N LEU A 524 2.46 2.25 -0.72
CA LEU A 524 1.28 1.51 -0.32
C LEU A 524 0.04 1.87 -1.14
N LEU A 525 0.23 2.62 -2.22
CA LEU A 525 -0.82 2.92 -3.18
C LEU A 525 -1.66 1.69 -3.60
N PRO A 526 -1.07 0.47 -3.80
CA PRO A 526 -1.89 -0.71 -4.09
C PRO A 526 -2.95 -1.00 -3.03
N SER A 527 -2.59 -0.86 -1.74
CA SER A 527 -3.52 -1.11 -0.63
C SER A 527 -4.62 -0.06 -0.58
N PHE A 528 -4.30 1.21 -0.81
CA PHE A 528 -5.29 2.28 -0.88
C PHE A 528 -6.22 2.12 -2.08
N LEU A 529 -5.65 1.93 -3.25
CA LEU A 529 -6.39 1.86 -4.50
C LEU A 529 -7.34 0.66 -4.53
N LEU A 530 -6.94 -0.47 -3.96
CA LEU A 530 -7.73 -1.69 -3.98
C LEU A 530 -8.64 -1.87 -2.75
N PHE A 531 -8.50 -1.02 -1.73
CA PHE A 531 -9.29 -1.13 -0.52
C PHE A 531 -10.81 -1.21 -0.76
N PRO A 532 -11.44 -0.36 -1.59
CA PRO A 532 -12.87 -0.46 -1.88
C PRO A 532 -13.28 -1.81 -2.46
N PHE A 533 -12.47 -2.33 -3.38
CA PHE A 533 -12.70 -3.64 -3.98
C PHE A 533 -12.62 -4.77 -2.95
N LEU A 534 -11.54 -4.80 -2.19
CA LEU A 534 -11.29 -5.85 -1.20
C LEU A 534 -12.34 -5.83 -0.09
N LEU A 535 -12.75 -4.62 0.35
CA LEU A 535 -13.82 -4.44 1.32
C LEU A 535 -15.15 -5.03 0.80
N VAL A 536 -15.59 -4.64 -0.37
CA VAL A 536 -16.87 -5.10 -0.94
C VAL A 536 -16.80 -6.60 -1.22
N TYR A 537 -15.67 -7.10 -1.73
CA TYR A 537 -15.45 -8.52 -1.97
C TYR A 537 -15.59 -9.33 -0.67
N ALA A 538 -14.98 -8.88 0.45
CA ALA A 538 -15.13 -9.53 1.76
C ALA A 538 -16.59 -9.51 2.25
N LEU A 539 -17.29 -8.40 2.04
CA LEU A 539 -18.68 -8.27 2.45
C LEU A 539 -19.63 -9.21 1.69
N GLN A 540 -19.29 -9.58 0.45
CA GLN A 540 -20.10 -10.50 -0.37
C GLN A 540 -19.89 -11.98 0.00
N HIS A 541 -18.70 -12.37 0.45
CA HIS A 541 -18.33 -13.76 0.73
C HIS A 541 -18.62 -14.21 2.16
N ARG A 542 -19.65 -13.65 2.79
CA ARG A 542 -20.12 -14.11 4.11
C ARG A 542 -20.68 -15.53 3.98
N GLU A 543 -20.13 -16.50 4.75
CA GLU A 543 -20.83 -17.74 4.98
C GLU A 543 -22.18 -17.42 5.65
N PRO A 544 -23.30 -18.03 5.22
CA PRO A 544 -24.53 -17.94 5.99
C PRO A 544 -24.21 -18.42 7.41
N ASP A 545 -24.56 -17.62 8.41
CA ASP A 545 -24.45 -18.05 9.81
C ASP A 545 -25.16 -19.40 9.86
N SER A 546 -24.38 -20.47 10.05
CA SER A 546 -24.94 -21.77 10.39
C SER A 546 -25.79 -21.52 11.63
N ALA A 547 -27.08 -21.59 11.46
CA ALA A 547 -28.05 -21.41 12.51
C ALA A 547 -27.62 -22.28 13.70
N HIS A 548 -27.14 -21.65 14.76
CA HIS A 548 -26.94 -22.25 16.08
C HIS A 548 -28.02 -21.71 17.01
#